data_4c4bf2322ea7711bf9868cce430addb6
#
_entry.id   4c4bf2322ea7711bf9868cce430addb6
#
_cell.length_a   1.000
_cell.length_b   1.000
_cell.length_c   1.000
_cell.angle_alpha   90.00
_cell.angle_beta   90.00
_cell.angle_gamma   90.00
#
_symmetry.space_group_name_H-M   'P 1'
#
loop_
_entity.id
_entity.type
_entity.pdbx_description
1 polymer ?
#
loop_
_entity_poly.entity_id
_entity_poly.type
_entity_poly.pdbx_seq_one_letter_code
_entity_poly.pdbx_strand_id
1 'polypeptide(L)'
;MFYYNPNPDLAALSIQTITFLVPFGGLLRSLHYWAAQLLIVTATVHLLRVIFTGAYARKRRFNYLLGILLLVVCLIFDFSGYVLRWDEGIRWALVVGTNLIRSIPLIGPTLYIMLMGGVQPGPASLLRFYAWHIFGLTIVLLIIGAWHLFRVRRDGGIAVPPPELRLDPARINRFELVRREVLAMLISGVVLVVLALIKPAPISAPIQEGLTAVDGRAPWFFLWVQQLLRWGDPFLWGVLVPLGVLAWLAVLPYLLPESKPEEAGRWFPRGNRAAQVSVTILGTAILVLTLLGLR
;
A
#
# COMPACT_ATOMS: atom_id res chain seq x y z
N MET A 1 -2.87 -15.12 -15.06
CA MET A 1 -4.33 -15.26 -15.21
C MET A 1 -4.72 -16.59 -15.84
N PHE A 2 -4.14 -16.99 -16.98
CA PHE A 2 -4.55 -18.20 -17.71
C PHE A 2 -4.39 -19.52 -16.95
N TYR A 3 -3.48 -19.58 -16.00
CA TYR A 3 -3.18 -20.79 -15.22
C TYR A 3 -3.76 -20.74 -13.81
N TYR A 4 -4.37 -19.62 -13.39
CA TYR A 4 -4.94 -19.49 -12.05
C TYR A 4 -6.43 -19.82 -12.05
N ASN A 5 -6.83 -20.71 -11.15
CA ASN A 5 -8.22 -21.08 -10.94
C ASN A 5 -8.70 -20.56 -9.55
N PRO A 6 -9.67 -19.63 -9.49
CA PRO A 6 -10.17 -19.07 -8.24
C PRO A 6 -11.17 -20.00 -7.54
N ASN A 7 -10.80 -21.25 -7.38
CA ASN A 7 -11.51 -22.26 -6.59
C ASN A 7 -10.65 -22.61 -5.37
N PRO A 8 -11.20 -22.68 -4.14
CA PRO A 8 -10.44 -23.02 -2.93
C PRO A 8 -9.56 -24.27 -3.04
N ASP A 9 -10.07 -25.31 -3.69
CA ASP A 9 -9.33 -26.57 -3.86
C ASP A 9 -8.18 -26.49 -4.86
N LEU A 10 -8.25 -25.54 -5.81
CA LEU A 10 -7.32 -25.43 -6.93
C LEU A 10 -6.43 -24.19 -6.89
N ALA A 11 -6.77 -23.19 -6.11
CA ALA A 11 -6.06 -21.91 -6.12
C ALA A 11 -4.59 -22.06 -5.70
N ALA A 12 -4.32 -22.69 -4.56
CA ALA A 12 -2.96 -22.93 -4.08
C ALA A 12 -2.17 -23.83 -5.05
N LEU A 13 -2.81 -24.86 -5.61
CA LEU A 13 -2.20 -25.73 -6.64
C LEU A 13 -1.90 -24.94 -7.93
N SER A 14 -2.79 -24.04 -8.34
CA SER A 14 -2.55 -23.16 -9.49
C SER A 14 -1.30 -22.31 -9.29
N ILE A 15 -1.09 -21.75 -8.08
CA ILE A 15 0.10 -20.99 -7.73
C ILE A 15 1.36 -21.86 -7.78
N GLN A 16 1.29 -23.11 -7.32
CA GLN A 16 2.40 -24.07 -7.43
C GLN A 16 2.70 -24.39 -8.90
N THR A 17 1.67 -24.67 -9.70
CA THR A 17 1.80 -24.91 -11.15
C THR A 17 2.46 -23.70 -11.84
N ILE A 18 2.01 -22.47 -11.59
CA ILE A 18 2.61 -21.26 -12.13
C ILE A 18 4.08 -21.16 -11.70
N THR A 19 4.39 -21.49 -10.44
CA THR A 19 5.74 -21.29 -9.91
C THR A 19 6.73 -22.30 -10.44
N PHE A 20 6.33 -23.56 -10.60
CA PHE A 20 7.26 -24.67 -10.86
C PHE A 20 7.16 -25.31 -12.25
N LEU A 21 5.97 -25.22 -12.89
CA LEU A 21 5.73 -25.91 -14.16
C LEU A 21 5.60 -24.98 -15.37
N VAL A 22 5.17 -23.73 -15.15
CA VAL A 22 5.05 -22.76 -16.25
C VAL A 22 6.43 -22.14 -16.54
N PRO A 23 6.91 -22.13 -17.79
CA PRO A 23 8.16 -21.46 -18.14
C PRO A 23 8.18 -20.00 -17.69
N PHE A 24 9.23 -19.58 -16.97
CA PHE A 24 9.38 -18.27 -16.34
C PHE A 24 8.30 -17.87 -15.32
N GLY A 25 7.32 -18.74 -15.03
CA GLY A 25 6.20 -18.44 -14.14
C GLY A 25 6.64 -18.06 -12.73
N GLY A 26 7.61 -18.78 -12.16
CA GLY A 26 8.21 -18.48 -10.86
C GLY A 26 8.89 -17.10 -10.81
N LEU A 27 9.62 -16.74 -11.87
CA LEU A 27 10.25 -15.43 -12.00
C LEU A 27 9.21 -14.31 -12.11
N LEU A 28 8.22 -14.45 -12.99
CA LEU A 28 7.17 -13.46 -13.17
C LEU A 28 6.33 -13.26 -11.89
N ARG A 29 6.03 -14.35 -11.19
CA ARG A 29 5.33 -14.28 -9.89
C ARG A 29 6.18 -13.55 -8.84
N SER A 30 7.48 -13.84 -8.78
CA SER A 30 8.40 -13.19 -7.85
C SER A 30 8.60 -11.71 -8.18
N LEU A 31 8.71 -11.35 -9.45
CA LEU A 31 8.75 -9.95 -9.89
C LEU A 31 7.48 -9.20 -9.50
N HIS A 32 6.31 -9.81 -9.72
CA HIS A 32 5.02 -9.21 -9.32
C HIS A 32 4.94 -8.99 -7.80
N TYR A 33 5.33 -9.99 -7.02
CA TYR A 33 5.39 -9.89 -5.56
C TYR A 33 6.30 -8.75 -5.10
N TRP A 34 7.55 -8.70 -5.59
CA TRP A 34 8.49 -7.66 -5.17
C TRP A 34 8.11 -6.27 -5.68
N ALA A 35 7.50 -6.17 -6.87
CA ALA A 35 6.96 -4.91 -7.37
C ALA A 35 5.86 -4.37 -6.46
N ALA A 36 4.95 -5.21 -5.95
CA ALA A 36 3.93 -4.82 -5.00
C ALA A 36 4.54 -4.33 -3.68
N GLN A 37 5.54 -5.05 -3.12
CA GLN A 37 6.23 -4.62 -1.90
C GLN A 37 6.94 -3.26 -2.09
N LEU A 38 7.67 -3.09 -3.19
CA LEU A 38 8.35 -1.83 -3.50
C LEU A 38 7.38 -0.69 -3.78
N LEU A 39 6.20 -0.97 -4.33
CA LEU A 39 5.14 0.04 -4.51
C LEU A 39 4.72 0.64 -3.17
N ILE A 40 4.46 -0.17 -2.15
CA ILE A 40 4.10 0.31 -0.80
C ILE A 40 5.24 1.15 -0.19
N VAL A 41 6.49 0.65 -0.27
CA VAL A 41 7.66 1.39 0.24
C VAL A 41 7.82 2.72 -0.46
N THR A 42 7.81 2.74 -1.80
CA THR A 42 8.02 3.97 -2.58
C THR A 42 6.88 4.95 -2.45
N ALA A 43 5.62 4.49 -2.36
CA ALA A 43 4.45 5.34 -2.09
C ALA A 43 4.55 5.99 -0.71
N THR A 44 4.98 5.23 0.31
CA THR A 44 5.21 5.76 1.67
C THR A 44 6.33 6.81 1.68
N VAL A 45 7.47 6.52 1.05
CA VAL A 45 8.59 7.47 0.93
C VAL A 45 8.16 8.72 0.14
N HIS A 46 7.37 8.55 -0.91
CA HIS A 46 6.79 9.67 -1.65
C HIS A 46 5.87 10.54 -0.76
N LEU A 47 5.00 9.93 0.03
CA LEU A 47 4.15 10.65 0.98
C LEU A 47 4.99 11.43 2.01
N LEU A 48 5.99 10.79 2.59
CA LEU A 48 6.92 11.45 3.54
C LEU A 48 7.62 12.63 2.90
N ARG A 49 8.13 12.48 1.66
CA ARG A 49 8.73 13.59 0.92
C ARG A 49 7.74 14.74 0.76
N VAL A 50 6.50 14.47 0.34
CA VAL A 50 5.47 15.50 0.16
C VAL A 50 5.20 16.26 1.46
N ILE A 51 5.15 15.54 2.58
CA ILE A 51 4.93 16.15 3.90
C ILE A 51 6.16 16.95 4.36
N PHE A 52 7.35 16.35 4.30
CA PHE A 52 8.58 16.99 4.78
C PHE A 52 9.07 18.17 3.94
N THR A 53 8.56 18.30 2.71
CA THR A 53 8.83 19.48 1.87
C THR A 53 7.67 20.48 1.84
N GLY A 54 6.54 20.21 2.54
CA GLY A 54 5.36 21.06 2.49
C GLY A 54 4.70 21.14 1.10
N ALA A 55 4.98 20.16 0.24
CA ALA A 55 4.55 20.18 -1.16
C ALA A 55 3.02 20.09 -1.35
N TYR A 56 2.29 19.71 -0.31
CA TYR A 56 0.82 19.63 -0.30
C TYR A 56 0.11 20.98 -0.17
N ALA A 57 0.83 22.07 0.13
CA ALA A 57 0.26 23.37 0.44
C ALA A 57 -0.65 23.94 -0.67
N ARG A 58 -1.62 24.78 -0.30
CA ARG A 58 -2.48 25.57 -1.19
C ARG A 58 -3.25 24.75 -2.22
N LYS A 59 -3.05 25.05 -3.51
CA LYS A 59 -3.74 24.39 -4.64
C LYS A 59 -3.55 22.87 -4.69
N ARG A 60 -2.51 22.33 -4.02
CA ARG A 60 -2.14 20.91 -4.06
C ARG A 60 -2.84 20.06 -2.98
N ARG A 61 -3.60 20.66 -2.05
CA ARG A 61 -4.30 19.94 -0.98
C ARG A 61 -5.19 18.80 -1.49
N PHE A 62 -5.99 19.07 -2.52
CA PHE A 62 -6.84 18.04 -3.10
C PHE A 62 -6.04 16.91 -3.74
N ASN A 63 -4.93 17.24 -4.44
CA ASN A 63 -4.06 16.22 -5.00
C ASN A 63 -3.36 15.37 -3.92
N TYR A 64 -3.08 15.97 -2.78
CA TYR A 64 -2.59 15.23 -1.61
C TYR A 64 -3.62 14.22 -1.11
N LEU A 65 -4.91 14.60 -1.02
CA LEU A 65 -5.99 13.66 -0.67
C LEU A 65 -6.10 12.50 -1.66
N LEU A 66 -5.98 12.76 -2.97
CA LEU A 66 -5.91 11.69 -3.97
C LEU A 66 -4.71 10.77 -3.73
N GLY A 67 -3.56 11.31 -3.30
CA GLY A 67 -2.39 10.53 -2.93
C GLY A 67 -2.64 9.63 -1.71
N ILE A 68 -3.31 10.13 -0.67
CA ILE A 68 -3.73 9.31 0.49
C ILE A 68 -4.70 8.21 0.06
N LEU A 69 -5.67 8.54 -0.78
CA LEU A 69 -6.61 7.54 -1.32
C LEU A 69 -5.89 6.47 -2.14
N LEU A 70 -4.92 6.87 -2.98
CA LEU A 70 -4.09 5.93 -3.74
C LEU A 70 -3.29 5.00 -2.82
N LEU A 71 -2.71 5.52 -1.73
CA LEU A 71 -2.01 4.68 -0.75
C LEU A 71 -2.94 3.64 -0.15
N VAL A 72 -4.17 4.03 0.25
CA VAL A 72 -5.19 3.08 0.75
C VAL A 72 -5.54 2.03 -0.30
N VAL A 73 -5.76 2.45 -1.55
CA VAL A 73 -6.05 1.54 -2.67
C VAL A 73 -4.88 0.57 -2.88
N CYS A 74 -3.62 1.03 -2.83
CA CYS A 74 -2.44 0.17 -2.95
C CYS A 74 -2.38 -0.87 -1.81
N LEU A 75 -2.67 -0.48 -0.55
CA LEU A 75 -2.70 -1.41 0.59
C LEU A 75 -3.78 -2.49 0.43
N ILE A 76 -4.99 -2.10 0.01
CA ILE A 76 -6.09 -3.03 -0.25
C ILE A 76 -5.74 -3.93 -1.46
N PHE A 77 -5.11 -3.36 -2.49
CA PHE A 77 -4.70 -4.08 -3.68
C PHE A 77 -3.65 -5.14 -3.37
N ASP A 78 -2.61 -4.80 -2.60
CA ASP A 78 -1.61 -5.77 -2.16
C ASP A 78 -2.23 -6.87 -1.28
N PHE A 79 -3.08 -6.50 -0.31
CA PHE A 79 -3.82 -7.47 0.52
C PHE A 79 -4.69 -8.41 -0.31
N SER A 80 -5.43 -7.89 -1.29
CA SER A 80 -6.27 -8.72 -2.15
C SER A 80 -5.44 -9.74 -2.95
N GLY A 81 -4.28 -9.35 -3.46
CA GLY A 81 -3.34 -10.25 -4.13
C GLY A 81 -2.71 -11.29 -3.19
N TYR A 82 -2.47 -10.89 -1.93
CA TYR A 82 -1.99 -11.81 -0.90
C TYR A 82 -3.02 -12.92 -0.62
N VAL A 83 -4.31 -12.57 -0.56
CA VAL A 83 -5.41 -13.53 -0.38
C VAL A 83 -5.48 -14.55 -1.51
N LEU A 84 -5.16 -14.19 -2.76
CA LEU A 84 -5.23 -15.10 -3.91
C LEU A 84 -4.27 -16.29 -3.84
N ARG A 85 -3.29 -16.28 -2.96
CA ARG A 85 -2.45 -17.45 -2.72
C ARG A 85 -3.26 -18.62 -2.15
N TRP A 86 -4.27 -18.35 -1.34
CA TRP A 86 -5.17 -19.31 -0.72
C TRP A 86 -4.46 -20.51 -0.09
N ASP A 87 -3.34 -20.23 0.57
CA ASP A 87 -2.48 -21.19 1.25
C ASP A 87 -2.48 -20.98 2.78
N GLU A 88 -1.93 -21.90 3.56
CA GLU A 88 -1.87 -21.79 5.02
C GLU A 88 -1.18 -20.50 5.49
N GLY A 89 -0.23 -19.96 4.72
CA GLY A 89 0.46 -18.71 5.06
C GLY A 89 -0.44 -17.48 5.07
N ILE A 90 -1.59 -17.50 4.36
CA ILE A 90 -2.54 -16.36 4.31
C ILE A 90 -3.80 -16.58 5.15
N ARG A 91 -4.06 -17.79 5.59
CA ARG A 91 -5.32 -18.17 6.26
C ARG A 91 -5.66 -17.22 7.41
N TRP A 92 -4.72 -16.99 8.31
CA TRP A 92 -4.93 -16.12 9.46
C TRP A 92 -5.05 -14.65 9.08
N ALA A 93 -4.26 -14.18 8.12
CA ALA A 93 -4.36 -12.81 7.63
C ALA A 93 -5.75 -12.55 7.03
N LEU A 94 -6.30 -13.52 6.28
CA LEU A 94 -7.66 -13.47 5.75
C LEU A 94 -8.70 -13.41 6.87
N VAL A 95 -8.64 -14.36 7.83
CA VAL A 95 -9.60 -14.43 8.93
C VAL A 95 -9.54 -13.17 9.80
N VAL A 96 -8.34 -12.74 10.21
CA VAL A 96 -8.18 -11.54 11.05
C VAL A 96 -8.62 -10.30 10.28
N GLY A 97 -8.13 -10.10 9.07
CA GLY A 97 -8.43 -8.89 8.27
C GLY A 97 -9.92 -8.75 7.97
N THR A 98 -10.62 -9.84 7.68
CA THR A 98 -12.06 -9.80 7.42
C THR A 98 -12.90 -9.69 8.70
N ASN A 99 -12.45 -10.29 9.81
CA ASN A 99 -13.11 -10.12 11.11
C ASN A 99 -13.01 -8.69 11.67
N LEU A 100 -11.98 -7.92 11.30
CA LEU A 100 -11.93 -6.50 11.63
C LEU A 100 -13.14 -5.74 11.03
N ILE A 101 -13.52 -6.06 9.80
CA ILE A 101 -14.73 -5.49 9.19
C ILE A 101 -15.97 -5.92 9.97
N ARG A 102 -16.03 -7.18 10.37
CA ARG A 102 -17.16 -7.74 11.15
C ARG A 102 -17.29 -7.09 12.53
N SER A 103 -16.20 -6.60 13.12
CA SER A 103 -16.20 -5.92 14.43
C SER A 103 -16.81 -4.52 14.41
N ILE A 104 -17.07 -3.92 13.24
CA ILE A 104 -17.69 -2.60 13.13
C ILE A 104 -19.13 -2.66 13.64
N PRO A 105 -19.48 -1.84 14.65
CA PRO A 105 -20.84 -1.86 15.22
C PRO A 105 -21.91 -1.58 14.16
N LEU A 106 -23.06 -2.21 14.31
CA LEU A 106 -24.27 -2.08 13.49
C LEU A 106 -24.13 -2.60 12.05
N ILE A 107 -23.11 -2.20 11.31
CA ILE A 107 -22.98 -2.49 9.86
C ILE A 107 -21.96 -3.60 9.55
N GLY A 108 -21.07 -3.91 10.48
CA GLY A 108 -19.95 -4.84 10.27
C GLY A 108 -20.35 -6.21 9.75
N PRO A 109 -21.32 -6.91 10.37
CA PRO A 109 -21.77 -8.20 9.89
C PRO A 109 -22.30 -8.16 8.45
N THR A 110 -23.06 -7.13 8.08
CA THR A 110 -23.58 -6.94 6.73
C THR A 110 -22.46 -6.68 5.73
N LEU A 111 -21.52 -5.78 6.07
CA LEU A 111 -20.35 -5.49 5.23
C LEU A 111 -19.48 -6.73 5.04
N TYR A 112 -19.29 -7.52 6.10
CA TYR A 112 -18.57 -8.79 6.02
C TYR A 112 -19.22 -9.74 5.01
N ILE A 113 -20.54 -9.98 5.11
CA ILE A 113 -21.26 -10.86 4.19
C ILE A 113 -21.21 -10.32 2.76
N MET A 114 -21.35 -9.03 2.57
CA MET A 114 -21.24 -8.38 1.25
C MET A 114 -19.83 -8.56 0.64
N LEU A 115 -18.77 -8.41 1.44
CA LEU A 115 -17.39 -8.59 0.96
C LEU A 115 -17.07 -10.06 0.71
N MET A 116 -17.40 -10.92 1.68
CA MET A 116 -17.00 -12.33 1.67
C MET A 116 -17.92 -13.22 0.83
N GLY A 117 -19.18 -12.82 0.62
CA GLY A 117 -20.18 -13.61 -0.10
C GLY A 117 -20.77 -14.75 0.72
N GLY A 118 -20.56 -14.73 2.03
CA GLY A 118 -21.06 -15.73 2.98
C GLY A 118 -20.65 -15.44 4.40
N VAL A 119 -21.05 -16.30 5.34
CA VAL A 119 -20.74 -16.14 6.77
C VAL A 119 -19.31 -16.59 7.13
N GLN A 120 -18.65 -17.27 6.22
CA GLN A 120 -17.25 -17.74 6.34
C GLN A 120 -16.52 -17.56 5.01
N PRO A 121 -15.15 -17.43 5.02
CA PRO A 121 -14.35 -17.45 3.81
C PRO A 121 -14.56 -18.76 3.03
N GLY A 122 -14.72 -18.65 1.71
CA GLY A 122 -14.97 -19.80 0.84
C GLY A 122 -14.92 -19.44 -0.65
N PRO A 123 -15.53 -20.24 -1.52
CA PRO A 123 -15.48 -20.06 -2.97
C PRO A 123 -15.92 -18.65 -3.43
N ALA A 124 -17.01 -18.14 -2.86
CA ALA A 124 -17.51 -16.80 -3.18
C ALA A 124 -16.52 -15.71 -2.77
N SER A 125 -15.85 -15.88 -1.63
CA SER A 125 -14.82 -14.93 -1.17
C SER A 125 -13.65 -14.90 -2.13
N LEU A 126 -13.10 -16.05 -2.48
CA LEU A 126 -11.94 -16.14 -3.37
C LEU A 126 -12.25 -15.55 -4.75
N LEU A 127 -13.43 -15.86 -5.32
CA LEU A 127 -13.86 -15.31 -6.60
C LEU A 127 -13.97 -13.78 -6.55
N ARG A 128 -14.48 -13.21 -5.45
CA ARG A 128 -14.59 -11.75 -5.26
C ARG A 128 -13.23 -11.10 -5.14
N PHE A 129 -12.32 -11.65 -4.33
CA PHE A 129 -10.95 -11.14 -4.24
C PHE A 129 -10.23 -11.21 -5.58
N TYR A 130 -10.44 -12.28 -6.35
CA TYR A 130 -9.91 -12.42 -7.71
C TYR A 130 -10.44 -11.31 -8.64
N ALA A 131 -11.76 -11.12 -8.69
CA ALA A 131 -12.38 -10.09 -9.53
C ALA A 131 -11.93 -8.68 -9.13
N TRP A 132 -11.88 -8.39 -7.84
CA TRP A 132 -11.39 -7.11 -7.34
C TRP A 132 -9.92 -6.87 -7.65
N HIS A 133 -9.05 -7.85 -7.41
CA HIS A 133 -7.61 -7.72 -7.65
C HIS A 133 -7.30 -7.51 -9.14
N ILE A 134 -7.86 -8.34 -10.01
CA ILE A 134 -7.53 -8.30 -11.44
C ILE A 134 -8.22 -7.16 -12.17
N PHE A 135 -9.45 -6.83 -11.80
CA PHE A 135 -10.29 -5.90 -12.54
C PHE A 135 -10.64 -4.65 -11.71
N GLY A 136 -11.36 -4.83 -10.59
CA GLY A 136 -11.95 -3.70 -9.87
C GLY A 136 -10.90 -2.72 -9.34
N LEU A 137 -9.97 -3.20 -8.51
CA LEU A 137 -8.92 -2.36 -7.93
C LEU A 137 -7.93 -1.84 -8.99
N THR A 138 -7.67 -2.63 -10.04
CA THR A 138 -6.83 -2.19 -11.17
C THR A 138 -7.43 -0.96 -11.85
N ILE A 139 -8.73 -0.98 -12.16
CA ILE A 139 -9.41 0.17 -12.77
C ILE A 139 -9.41 1.37 -11.82
N VAL A 140 -9.74 1.15 -10.55
CA VAL A 140 -9.73 2.22 -9.53
C VAL A 140 -8.34 2.86 -9.44
N LEU A 141 -7.28 2.04 -9.36
CA LEU A 141 -5.90 2.52 -9.30
C LEU A 141 -5.53 3.34 -10.55
N LEU A 142 -5.90 2.87 -11.74
CA LEU A 142 -5.63 3.58 -13.00
C LEU A 142 -6.37 4.91 -13.08
N ILE A 143 -7.65 4.95 -12.74
CA ILE A 143 -8.47 6.17 -12.81
C ILE A 143 -7.94 7.21 -11.81
N ILE A 144 -7.78 6.83 -10.55
CA ILE A 144 -7.33 7.76 -9.50
C ILE A 144 -5.87 8.15 -9.76
N GLY A 145 -5.01 7.23 -10.20
CA GLY A 145 -3.63 7.49 -10.58
C GLY A 145 -3.51 8.49 -11.73
N ALA A 146 -4.28 8.30 -12.81
CA ALA A 146 -4.34 9.24 -13.92
C ALA A 146 -4.82 10.63 -13.45
N TRP A 147 -5.84 10.67 -12.59
CA TRP A 147 -6.34 11.93 -12.03
C TRP A 147 -5.30 12.59 -11.12
N HIS A 148 -4.60 11.84 -10.28
CA HIS A 148 -3.51 12.35 -9.44
C HIS A 148 -2.40 12.98 -10.30
N LEU A 149 -1.95 12.30 -11.36
CA LEU A 149 -0.94 12.82 -12.30
C LEU A 149 -1.42 14.05 -13.08
N PHE A 150 -2.67 14.06 -13.53
CA PHE A 150 -3.29 15.23 -14.17
C PHE A 150 -3.29 16.43 -13.21
N ARG A 151 -3.66 16.22 -11.94
CA ARG A 151 -3.68 17.26 -10.92
C ARG A 151 -2.29 17.82 -10.63
N VAL A 152 -1.25 17.00 -10.65
CA VAL A 152 0.14 17.49 -10.50
C VAL A 152 0.42 18.59 -11.53
N ARG A 153 0.07 18.34 -12.81
CA ARG A 153 0.29 19.33 -13.89
C ARG A 153 -0.62 20.55 -13.73
N ARG A 154 -1.90 20.34 -13.47
CA ARG A 154 -2.90 21.41 -13.35
C ARG A 154 -2.63 22.35 -12.18
N ASP A 155 -2.19 21.83 -11.05
CA ASP A 155 -2.03 22.57 -9.80
C ASP A 155 -0.63 23.20 -9.66
N GLY A 156 0.10 23.37 -10.75
CA GLY A 156 1.35 24.13 -10.82
C GLY A 156 2.63 23.26 -10.79
N GLY A 157 2.52 21.97 -11.09
CA GLY A 157 3.67 21.06 -11.17
C GLY A 157 4.31 20.73 -9.81
N ILE A 158 5.57 20.35 -9.84
CA ILE A 158 6.36 20.05 -8.64
C ILE A 158 6.52 21.34 -7.81
N ALA A 159 6.40 21.23 -6.49
CA ALA A 159 6.62 22.35 -5.59
C ALA A 159 8.10 22.77 -5.63
N VAL A 160 8.34 24.00 -6.05
CA VAL A 160 9.67 24.61 -6.12
C VAL A 160 9.59 26.03 -5.58
N PRO A 161 10.68 26.60 -5.05
CA PRO A 161 10.74 28.00 -4.67
C PRO A 161 10.40 28.94 -5.86
N PRO A 162 9.90 30.14 -5.60
CA PRO A 162 9.75 31.18 -6.62
C PRO A 162 11.06 31.42 -7.41
N PRO A 163 11.00 31.82 -8.68
CA PRO A 163 12.18 31.95 -9.53
C PRO A 163 13.29 32.81 -8.91
N GLU A 164 12.90 33.88 -8.21
CA GLU A 164 13.81 34.86 -7.56
C GLU A 164 14.61 34.24 -6.41
N LEU A 165 14.14 33.13 -5.85
CA LEU A 165 14.76 32.48 -4.70
C LEU A 165 15.43 31.14 -5.06
N ARG A 166 15.50 30.79 -6.34
CA ARG A 166 16.19 29.58 -6.80
C ARG A 166 17.70 29.83 -6.81
N LEU A 167 18.44 28.95 -6.13
CA LEU A 167 19.90 29.01 -6.09
C LEU A 167 20.53 28.69 -7.46
N ASP A 168 19.86 27.86 -8.26
CA ASP A 168 20.27 27.52 -9.62
C ASP A 168 19.05 27.54 -10.54
N PRO A 169 18.93 28.52 -11.44
CA PRO A 169 17.86 28.60 -12.42
C PRO A 169 18.06 27.63 -13.60
N ALA A 170 19.12 26.81 -13.60
CA ALA A 170 19.42 25.92 -14.71
C ALA A 170 18.23 25.04 -15.04
N ARG A 171 17.70 25.18 -16.24
CA ARG A 171 16.65 24.33 -16.77
C ARG A 171 17.30 23.03 -17.22
N ILE A 172 16.91 21.93 -16.59
CA ILE A 172 17.29 20.60 -17.07
C ILE A 172 16.70 20.42 -18.47
N ASN A 173 17.54 20.08 -19.44
CA ASN A 173 17.08 19.75 -20.78
C ASN A 173 16.17 18.52 -20.73
N ARG A 174 15.14 18.49 -21.60
CA ARG A 174 14.20 17.36 -21.70
C ARG A 174 14.92 16.02 -21.91
N PHE A 175 15.97 16.01 -22.73
CA PHE A 175 16.79 14.81 -22.97
C PHE A 175 17.46 14.31 -21.68
N GLU A 176 18.03 15.21 -20.88
CA GLU A 176 18.66 14.86 -19.60
C GLU A 176 17.65 14.36 -18.58
N LEU A 177 16.44 14.94 -18.55
CA LEU A 177 15.36 14.43 -17.69
C LEU A 177 14.97 13.02 -18.07
N VAL A 178 14.70 12.75 -19.37
CA VAL A 178 14.37 11.43 -19.87
C VAL A 178 15.48 10.43 -19.60
N ARG A 179 16.75 10.81 -19.79
CA ARG A 179 17.91 9.96 -19.47
C ARG A 179 17.91 9.53 -18.01
N ARG A 180 17.63 10.44 -17.08
CA ARG A 180 17.56 10.13 -15.64
C ARG A 180 16.38 9.23 -15.30
N GLU A 181 15.23 9.44 -15.91
CA GLU A 181 14.04 8.60 -15.74
C GLU A 181 14.28 7.18 -16.25
N VAL A 182 14.88 7.04 -17.45
CA VAL A 182 15.24 5.72 -18.02
C VAL A 182 16.27 5.02 -17.13
N LEU A 183 17.29 5.74 -16.66
CA LEU A 183 18.29 5.15 -15.75
C LEU A 183 17.64 4.68 -14.44
N ALA A 184 16.77 5.48 -13.84
CA ALA A 184 16.04 5.09 -12.64
C ALA A 184 15.16 3.86 -12.88
N MET A 185 14.47 3.78 -14.04
CA MET A 185 13.68 2.63 -14.44
C MET A 185 14.55 1.37 -14.59
N LEU A 186 15.70 1.47 -15.25
CA LEU A 186 16.62 0.35 -15.41
C LEU A 186 17.18 -0.14 -14.06
N ILE A 187 17.61 0.79 -13.19
CA ILE A 187 18.09 0.43 -11.85
C ILE A 187 16.98 -0.26 -11.06
N SER A 188 15.76 0.28 -11.07
CA SER A 188 14.63 -0.34 -10.38
C SER A 188 14.30 -1.73 -10.95
N GLY A 189 14.38 -1.89 -12.27
CA GLY A 189 14.21 -3.18 -12.94
C GLY A 189 15.25 -4.20 -12.51
N VAL A 190 16.53 -3.81 -12.48
CA VAL A 190 17.62 -4.67 -11.99
C VAL A 190 17.41 -5.06 -10.53
N VAL A 191 17.06 -4.11 -9.67
CA VAL A 191 16.75 -4.39 -8.25
C VAL A 191 15.63 -5.40 -8.11
N LEU A 192 14.54 -5.25 -8.87
CA LEU A 192 13.41 -6.19 -8.87
C LEU A 192 13.83 -7.59 -9.30
N VAL A 193 14.60 -7.71 -10.39
CA VAL A 193 15.09 -9.00 -10.88
C VAL A 193 16.00 -9.67 -9.85
N VAL A 194 16.94 -8.92 -9.27
CA VAL A 194 17.84 -9.43 -8.24
C VAL A 194 17.06 -9.93 -7.02
N LEU A 195 16.08 -9.15 -6.53
CA LEU A 195 15.23 -9.56 -5.42
C LEU A 195 14.41 -10.82 -5.77
N ALA A 196 13.85 -10.89 -6.97
CA ALA A 196 13.07 -12.04 -7.44
C ALA A 196 13.90 -13.33 -7.52
N LEU A 197 15.18 -13.22 -7.85
CA LEU A 197 16.11 -14.37 -7.97
C LEU A 197 16.65 -14.80 -6.60
N ILE A 198 17.03 -13.85 -5.74
CA ILE A 198 17.63 -14.15 -4.42
C ILE A 198 16.57 -14.62 -3.43
N LYS A 199 15.39 -14.00 -3.44
CA LYS A 199 14.30 -14.32 -2.52
C LYS A 199 12.99 -14.47 -3.30
N PRO A 200 12.70 -15.65 -3.83
CA PRO A 200 11.46 -15.93 -4.55
C PRO A 200 10.23 -15.62 -3.69
N ALA A 201 9.12 -15.29 -4.34
CA ALA A 201 7.86 -15.03 -3.68
C ALA A 201 7.44 -16.23 -2.80
N PRO A 202 6.97 -16.01 -1.56
CA PRO A 202 6.65 -17.08 -0.63
C PRO A 202 5.51 -17.95 -1.17
N ILE A 203 5.58 -19.24 -0.84
CA ILE A 203 4.57 -20.24 -1.10
C ILE A 203 4.45 -21.15 0.11
N SER A 204 3.23 -21.53 0.47
CA SER A 204 2.96 -22.43 1.58
C SER A 204 2.09 -23.61 1.09
N ALA A 205 1.89 -24.61 1.94
CA ALA A 205 1.00 -25.71 1.65
C ALA A 205 -0.44 -25.21 1.43
N PRO A 206 -1.26 -25.90 0.61
CA PRO A 206 -2.68 -25.64 0.50
C PRO A 206 -3.35 -25.68 1.89
N ILE A 207 -4.40 -24.87 2.08
CA ILE A 207 -5.18 -24.90 3.32
C ILE A 207 -5.75 -26.30 3.51
N GLN A 208 -5.49 -26.90 4.68
CA GLN A 208 -6.05 -28.18 5.08
C GLN A 208 -7.05 -27.97 6.24
N GLU A 209 -8.21 -28.61 6.15
CA GLU A 209 -9.20 -28.59 7.22
C GLU A 209 -8.64 -29.31 8.46
N GLY A 210 -8.80 -28.70 9.63
CA GLY A 210 -8.43 -29.30 10.93
C GLY A 210 -7.00 -29.02 11.43
N LEU A 211 -6.11 -28.42 10.63
CA LEU A 211 -4.81 -27.99 11.13
C LEU A 211 -4.93 -26.65 11.89
N THR A 212 -4.48 -26.65 13.15
CA THR A 212 -4.29 -25.40 13.90
C THR A 212 -3.07 -24.69 13.32
N ALA A 213 -3.31 -23.56 12.66
CA ALA A 213 -2.21 -22.79 12.09
C ALA A 213 -1.29 -22.25 13.17
N VAL A 214 -0.01 -22.50 12.99
CA VAL A 214 1.02 -22.28 14.01
C VAL A 214 1.51 -20.84 14.06
N ASP A 215 1.39 -20.03 13.00
CA ASP A 215 1.97 -18.69 13.01
C ASP A 215 1.26 -17.73 12.02
N GLY A 216 0.22 -17.07 12.49
CA GLY A 216 -0.60 -16.16 11.71
C GLY A 216 -0.04 -14.74 11.65
N ARG A 217 1.01 -14.51 10.86
CA ARG A 217 1.56 -13.18 10.67
C ARG A 217 0.86 -12.43 9.54
N ALA A 218 0.47 -11.19 9.84
CA ALA A 218 0.02 -10.25 8.82
C ALA A 218 1.19 -9.87 7.87
N PRO A 219 0.89 -9.41 6.64
CA PRO A 219 1.90 -8.73 5.82
C PRO A 219 2.60 -7.62 6.60
N TRP A 220 3.90 -7.39 6.34
CA TRP A 220 4.75 -6.50 7.15
C TRP A 220 4.15 -5.09 7.36
N PHE A 221 3.44 -4.56 6.37
CA PHE A 221 2.81 -3.23 6.45
C PHE A 221 1.52 -3.22 7.31
N PHE A 222 1.02 -4.38 7.75
CA PHE A 222 -0.07 -4.52 8.73
C PHE A 222 0.39 -5.06 10.09
N LEU A 223 1.67 -5.39 10.29
CA LEU A 223 2.17 -5.90 11.57
C LEU A 223 1.91 -4.94 12.74
N TRP A 224 1.98 -3.63 12.51
CA TRP A 224 1.66 -2.64 13.52
C TRP A 224 0.18 -2.71 13.95
N VAL A 225 -0.73 -2.98 13.03
CA VAL A 225 -2.16 -3.20 13.37
C VAL A 225 -2.31 -4.51 14.13
N GLN A 226 -1.65 -5.58 13.68
CA GLN A 226 -1.65 -6.87 14.38
C GLN A 226 -1.09 -6.73 15.81
N GLN A 227 -0.08 -5.89 16.02
CA GLN A 227 0.45 -5.62 17.34
C GLN A 227 -0.54 -4.83 18.22
N LEU A 228 -1.27 -3.86 17.66
CA LEU A 228 -2.32 -3.14 18.35
C LEU A 228 -3.46 -4.07 18.82
N LEU A 229 -3.82 -5.06 18.01
CA LEU A 229 -4.87 -6.03 18.35
C LEU A 229 -4.57 -6.85 19.63
N ARG A 230 -3.29 -6.94 20.04
CA ARG A 230 -2.92 -7.58 21.31
C ARG A 230 -3.36 -6.75 22.53
N TRP A 231 -3.74 -5.48 22.36
CA TRP A 231 -4.13 -4.59 23.45
C TRP A 231 -5.63 -4.66 23.80
N GLY A 232 -6.43 -5.41 23.02
CA GLY A 232 -7.83 -5.67 23.37
C GLY A 232 -8.81 -5.56 22.22
N ASP A 233 -9.84 -4.73 22.37
CA ASP A 233 -10.99 -4.67 21.47
C ASP A 233 -10.62 -4.49 19.99
N PRO A 234 -11.04 -5.41 19.09
CA PRO A 234 -10.67 -5.37 17.68
C PRO A 234 -11.20 -4.15 16.92
N PHE A 235 -12.38 -3.64 17.29
CA PHE A 235 -12.93 -2.46 16.64
C PHE A 235 -12.12 -1.21 17.00
N LEU A 236 -11.77 -1.05 18.28
CA LEU A 236 -10.98 0.09 18.72
C LEU A 236 -9.56 0.06 18.10
N TRP A 237 -8.83 -1.04 18.32
CA TRP A 237 -7.40 -1.12 17.98
C TRP A 237 -7.14 -1.51 16.55
N GLY A 238 -8.03 -2.33 15.94
CA GLY A 238 -7.86 -2.81 14.57
C GLY A 238 -8.56 -1.97 13.50
N VAL A 239 -9.56 -1.16 13.89
CA VAL A 239 -10.34 -0.35 12.93
C VAL A 239 -10.20 1.14 13.25
N LEU A 240 -10.62 1.60 14.43
CA LEU A 240 -10.66 3.04 14.74
C LEU A 240 -9.27 3.68 14.77
N VAL A 241 -8.28 3.04 15.40
CA VAL A 241 -6.92 3.60 15.45
C VAL A 241 -6.31 3.69 14.05
N PRO A 242 -6.30 2.64 13.19
CA PRO A 242 -5.82 2.76 11.81
C PRO A 242 -6.58 3.79 10.97
N LEU A 243 -7.89 3.86 11.08
CA LEU A 243 -8.69 4.89 10.41
C LEU A 243 -8.38 6.29 10.94
N GLY A 244 -8.13 6.44 12.24
CA GLY A 244 -7.68 7.70 12.85
C GLY A 244 -6.33 8.16 12.31
N VAL A 245 -5.39 7.25 12.09
CA VAL A 245 -4.11 7.52 11.43
C VAL A 245 -4.31 8.03 10.00
N LEU A 246 -5.13 7.35 9.22
CA LEU A 246 -5.45 7.78 7.84
C LEU A 246 -6.20 9.12 7.82
N ALA A 247 -7.16 9.31 8.70
CA ALA A 247 -7.90 10.57 8.83
C ALA A 247 -6.97 11.72 9.22
N TRP A 248 -6.07 11.51 10.17
CA TRP A 248 -5.06 12.50 10.54
C TRP A 248 -4.19 12.90 9.35
N LEU A 249 -3.65 11.92 8.62
CA LEU A 249 -2.87 12.18 7.41
C LEU A 249 -3.69 12.95 6.38
N ALA A 250 -4.96 12.62 6.17
CA ALA A 250 -5.82 13.27 5.18
C ALA A 250 -6.14 14.74 5.55
N VAL A 251 -6.38 15.03 6.83
CA VAL A 251 -6.77 16.38 7.28
C VAL A 251 -5.57 17.29 7.58
N LEU A 252 -4.38 16.73 7.70
CA LEU A 252 -3.14 17.45 8.01
C LEU A 252 -2.94 18.75 7.22
N PRO A 253 -3.16 18.81 5.88
CA PRO A 253 -3.01 20.04 5.10
C PRO A 253 -4.05 21.13 5.41
N TYR A 254 -5.11 20.78 6.10
CA TYR A 254 -6.21 21.69 6.41
C TYR A 254 -6.16 22.22 7.84
N LEU A 255 -5.58 21.45 8.76
CA LEU A 255 -5.51 21.78 10.19
C LEU A 255 -4.21 22.43 10.61
N LEU A 256 -3.09 22.09 9.93
CA LEU A 256 -1.78 22.57 10.33
C LEU A 256 -1.30 23.74 9.49
N PRO A 257 -0.44 24.63 10.05
CA PRO A 257 0.13 25.75 9.33
C PRO A 257 0.88 25.30 8.07
N GLU A 258 0.78 26.08 7.01
CA GLU A 258 1.47 25.85 5.75
C GLU A 258 2.83 26.52 5.71
N SER A 259 3.77 25.93 4.96
CA SER A 259 5.02 26.59 4.62
C SER A 259 4.79 27.82 3.74
N LYS A 260 5.63 28.83 3.94
CA LYS A 260 5.63 30.05 3.11
C LYS A 260 5.98 29.72 1.66
N PRO A 261 5.56 30.56 0.67
CA PRO A 261 5.92 30.34 -0.73
C PRO A 261 7.43 30.20 -0.97
N GLU A 262 8.21 30.98 -0.23
CA GLU A 262 9.68 31.03 -0.32
C GLU A 262 10.32 29.70 0.14
N GLU A 263 9.63 28.95 0.97
CA GLU A 263 10.07 27.65 1.51
C GLU A 263 9.59 26.45 0.66
N ALA A 264 8.75 26.70 -0.36
CA ALA A 264 8.11 25.63 -1.13
C ALA A 264 9.15 24.71 -1.79
N GLY A 265 8.99 23.40 -1.59
CA GLY A 265 9.87 22.38 -2.14
C GLY A 265 11.24 22.24 -1.47
N ARG A 266 11.55 23.06 -0.46
CA ARG A 266 12.73 22.85 0.40
C ARG A 266 12.45 21.74 1.41
N TRP A 267 13.48 20.99 1.75
CA TRP A 267 13.39 20.03 2.84
C TRP A 267 13.27 20.74 4.19
N PHE A 268 12.38 20.29 5.04
CA PHE A 268 12.15 20.75 6.40
C PHE A 268 11.86 22.27 6.51
N PRO A 269 10.87 22.79 5.75
CA PRO A 269 10.50 24.19 5.85
C PRO A 269 10.00 24.53 7.27
N ARG A 270 10.37 25.70 7.79
CA ARG A 270 10.05 26.11 9.16
C ARG A 270 8.54 26.27 9.40
N GLY A 271 7.80 26.76 8.40
CA GLY A 271 6.35 26.92 8.47
C GLY A 271 5.58 25.61 8.59
N ASN A 272 6.22 24.47 8.29
CA ASN A 272 5.59 23.13 8.30
C ASN A 272 6.04 22.24 9.47
N ARG A 273 6.66 22.79 10.51
CA ARG A 273 7.22 22.01 11.62
C ARG A 273 6.20 21.14 12.34
N ALA A 274 5.00 21.64 12.57
CA ALA A 274 3.96 20.86 13.26
C ALA A 274 3.61 19.57 12.52
N ALA A 275 3.48 19.63 11.18
CA ALA A 275 3.24 18.47 10.33
C ALA A 275 4.43 17.50 10.35
N GLN A 276 5.66 18.02 10.26
CA GLN A 276 6.88 17.22 10.30
C GLN A 276 6.99 16.45 11.63
N VAL A 277 6.80 17.13 12.77
CA VAL A 277 6.89 16.52 14.09
C VAL A 277 5.79 15.48 14.28
N SER A 278 4.54 15.81 13.95
CA SER A 278 3.42 14.86 14.12
C SER A 278 3.60 13.59 13.28
N VAL A 279 4.05 13.73 12.03
CA VAL A 279 4.28 12.57 11.14
C VAL A 279 5.52 11.79 11.54
N THR A 280 6.55 12.43 12.07
CA THR A 280 7.72 11.74 12.62
C THR A 280 7.34 10.89 13.84
N ILE A 281 6.57 11.46 14.78
CA ILE A 281 6.08 10.71 15.96
C ILE A 281 5.23 9.52 15.51
N LEU A 282 4.28 9.76 14.60
CA LEU A 282 3.40 8.71 14.07
C LEU A 282 4.19 7.61 13.36
N GLY A 283 5.11 7.99 12.46
CA GLY A 283 5.96 7.05 11.71
C GLY A 283 6.85 6.23 12.63
N THR A 284 7.43 6.86 13.68
CA THR A 284 8.21 6.16 14.70
C THR A 284 7.35 5.18 15.47
N ALA A 285 6.14 5.56 15.88
CA ALA A 285 5.22 4.66 16.57
C ALA A 285 4.85 3.44 15.71
N ILE A 286 4.50 3.67 14.43
CA ILE A 286 4.20 2.59 13.48
C ILE A 286 5.43 1.67 13.30
N LEU A 287 6.62 2.23 13.16
CA LEU A 287 7.85 1.45 13.03
C LEU A 287 8.11 0.60 14.26
N VAL A 288 8.01 1.17 15.46
CA VAL A 288 8.19 0.44 16.74
C VAL A 288 7.17 -0.70 16.84
N LEU A 289 5.89 -0.43 16.58
CA LEU A 289 4.84 -1.46 16.61
C LEU A 289 5.10 -2.56 15.57
N THR A 290 5.56 -2.20 14.37
CA THR A 290 5.94 -3.18 13.33
C THR A 290 7.08 -4.07 13.80
N LEU A 291 8.13 -3.50 14.43
CA LEU A 291 9.26 -4.26 14.94
C LEU A 291 8.86 -5.16 16.11
N LEU A 292 7.96 -4.71 16.98
CA LEU A 292 7.37 -5.54 18.04
C LEU A 292 6.52 -6.68 17.48
N GLY A 293 5.80 -6.46 16.38
CA GLY A 293 5.01 -7.47 15.69
C GLY A 293 5.85 -8.53 14.96
N LEU A 294 7.15 -8.31 14.75
CA LEU A 294 8.08 -9.30 14.19
C LEU A 294 8.55 -10.32 15.21
N ARG A 295 8.39 -10.03 16.52
CA ARG A 295 8.72 -10.94 17.63
C ARG A 295 7.55 -11.83 17.98
#